data_cba896324ff5538edd01bfa982ae2dce
#
_entry.id   cba896324ff5538edd01bfa982ae2dce
#
_cell.length_a   1.000
_cell.length_b   1.000
_cell.length_c   1.000
_cell.angle_alpha   90.00
_cell.angle_beta   90.00
_cell.angle_gamma   90.00
#
_symmetry.space_group_name_H-M   'P 1'
#
loop_
_entity.id
_entity.type
_entity.pdbx_description
1 polymer ?
#
loop_
_entity_poly.entity_id
_entity_poly.type
_entity_poly.pdbx_seq_one_letter_code
_entity_poly.pdbx_strand_id
1 'polypeptide(L)'
;TSNSALRQMLRDLQADLKSGMDAQNAFMKHQHLLGTFTAYMLGLAASSGNMAEMFEATAAYLERRDAFRKSVRSALVTPALTFLAAIAAFVWYVWSIIPSYAGLFANYDIDLPPLTELSLAFAGWMNAHWMSVVGLSAVALVGTVLWARTTRGRFVIHKYLLRLPYLGPLLHKLNLEVFCRVFGVLYTGSGENEEIMRIAAEATGNTYIEHQVKTVTIPLMMARGTDLIEAMQAAGVFTRMTIARFRSGAETGSVRESAQQMAAFYENETTLKLTAATETIKTTVAIAISLIVLLLTVISAESALIQPSSSDIMMPGM
;
A
#
# COMPACT_ATOMS: atom_id res chain seq x y z
N THR A 1 -21.17 20.21 7.04
CA THR A 1 -19.89 19.52 6.74
C THR A 1 -18.75 20.53 6.73
N SER A 2 -17.67 20.24 7.44
CA SER A 2 -16.48 21.09 7.53
C SER A 2 -15.64 21.08 6.23
N ASN A 3 -15.83 20.08 5.37
CA ASN A 3 -15.11 19.93 4.10
C ASN A 3 -15.76 20.78 3.00
N SER A 4 -15.03 21.76 2.47
CA SER A 4 -15.50 22.67 1.42
C SER A 4 -15.84 21.97 0.12
N ALA A 5 -15.02 20.98 -0.31
CA ALA A 5 -15.25 20.21 -1.52
C ALA A 5 -16.54 19.38 -1.43
N LEU A 6 -16.80 18.74 -0.28
CA LEU A 6 -18.03 17.99 -0.06
C LEU A 6 -19.26 18.91 -0.06
N ARG A 7 -19.13 20.10 0.54
CA ARG A 7 -20.22 21.09 0.54
C ARG A 7 -20.55 21.58 -0.87
N GLN A 8 -19.54 21.83 -1.68
CA GLN A 8 -19.74 22.24 -3.07
C GLN A 8 -20.40 21.11 -3.87
N MET A 9 -19.88 19.90 -3.77
CA MET A 9 -20.46 18.69 -4.41
C MET A 9 -21.95 18.53 -4.06
N LEU A 10 -22.33 18.68 -2.78
CA LEU A 10 -23.73 18.55 -2.35
C LEU A 10 -24.64 19.65 -2.94
N ARG A 11 -24.11 20.88 -3.12
CA ARG A 11 -24.86 21.95 -3.80
C ARG A 11 -25.06 21.66 -5.28
N ASP A 12 -23.98 21.21 -5.95
CA ASP A 12 -24.03 20.87 -7.36
C ASP A 12 -25.00 19.68 -7.61
N LEU A 13 -24.93 18.65 -6.74
CA LEU A 13 -25.86 17.52 -6.75
C LEU A 13 -27.32 17.98 -6.55
N GLN A 14 -27.56 18.88 -5.60
CA GLN A 14 -28.90 19.43 -5.38
C GLN A 14 -29.42 20.21 -6.61
N ALA A 15 -28.54 20.97 -7.28
CA ALA A 15 -28.88 21.69 -8.50
C ALA A 15 -29.21 20.73 -9.66
N ASP A 16 -28.37 19.69 -9.85
CA ASP A 16 -28.58 18.67 -10.89
C ASP A 16 -29.90 17.93 -10.70
N LEU A 17 -30.21 17.49 -9.46
CA LEU A 17 -31.49 16.83 -9.14
C LEU A 17 -32.69 17.76 -9.33
N LYS A 18 -32.59 19.04 -8.95
CA LYS A 18 -33.67 20.03 -9.19
C LYS A 18 -33.89 20.34 -10.67
N SER A 19 -32.87 20.19 -11.51
CA SER A 19 -32.98 20.34 -12.96
C SER A 19 -33.65 19.15 -13.66
N GLY A 20 -34.00 18.10 -12.88
CA GLY A 20 -34.62 16.88 -13.42
C GLY A 20 -33.60 15.83 -13.90
N MET A 21 -32.32 16.01 -13.58
CA MET A 21 -31.32 14.98 -13.89
C MET A 21 -31.62 13.72 -13.09
N ASP A 22 -31.49 12.55 -13.72
CA ASP A 22 -31.61 11.27 -13.05
C ASP A 22 -30.59 11.14 -11.90
N ALA A 23 -31.04 10.59 -10.77
CA ALA A 23 -30.24 10.51 -9.57
C ALA A 23 -28.93 9.72 -9.77
N GLN A 24 -28.97 8.62 -10.53
CA GLN A 24 -27.78 7.83 -10.81
C GLN A 24 -26.75 8.64 -11.59
N ASN A 25 -27.16 9.38 -12.61
CA ASN A 25 -26.30 10.23 -13.40
C ASN A 25 -25.75 11.41 -12.58
N ALA A 26 -26.58 12.02 -11.72
CA ALA A 26 -26.18 13.11 -10.85
C ALA A 26 -25.08 12.67 -9.84
N PHE A 27 -25.21 11.50 -9.21
CA PHE A 27 -24.18 10.96 -8.33
C PHE A 27 -22.93 10.52 -9.09
N MET A 28 -23.07 9.89 -10.26
CA MET A 28 -21.95 9.43 -11.10
C MET A 28 -21.09 10.59 -11.62
N LYS A 29 -21.63 11.77 -11.84
CA LYS A 29 -20.88 12.99 -12.16
C LYS A 29 -19.83 13.32 -11.11
N HIS A 30 -20.08 12.98 -9.85
CA HIS A 30 -19.19 13.21 -8.72
C HIS A 30 -18.39 11.97 -8.28
N GLN A 31 -18.30 10.93 -9.12
CA GLN A 31 -17.56 9.69 -8.82
C GLN A 31 -16.07 9.92 -8.46
N HIS A 32 -15.45 11.00 -8.95
CA HIS A 32 -14.07 11.33 -8.65
C HIS A 32 -13.82 11.71 -7.17
N LEU A 33 -14.85 12.21 -6.47
CA LEU A 33 -14.82 12.54 -5.04
C LEU A 33 -15.35 11.39 -4.18
N LEU A 34 -16.43 10.77 -4.58
CA LEU A 34 -17.12 9.71 -3.82
C LEU A 34 -16.47 8.33 -4.03
N GLY A 35 -15.85 8.11 -5.18
CA GLY A 35 -15.49 6.79 -5.68
C GLY A 35 -16.66 6.16 -6.47
N THR A 36 -16.33 5.37 -7.49
CA THR A 36 -17.33 4.81 -8.44
C THR A 36 -18.40 4.00 -7.74
N PHE A 37 -18.03 3.09 -6.84
CA PHE A 37 -18.98 2.26 -6.09
C PHE A 37 -19.94 3.10 -5.25
N THR A 38 -19.41 4.05 -4.45
CA THR A 38 -20.25 4.91 -3.60
C THR A 38 -21.22 5.74 -4.43
N ALA A 39 -20.75 6.37 -5.52
CA ALA A 39 -21.57 7.16 -6.40
C ALA A 39 -22.67 6.30 -7.04
N TYR A 40 -22.36 5.11 -7.50
CA TYR A 40 -23.31 4.18 -8.07
C TYR A 40 -24.37 3.73 -7.05
N MET A 41 -23.94 3.32 -5.86
CA MET A 41 -24.85 2.87 -4.78
C MET A 41 -25.78 3.97 -4.32
N LEU A 42 -25.31 5.21 -4.19
CA LEU A 42 -26.14 6.34 -3.79
C LEU A 42 -27.16 6.69 -4.89
N GLY A 43 -26.74 6.63 -6.16
CA GLY A 43 -27.63 6.84 -7.30
C GLY A 43 -28.71 5.76 -7.36
N LEU A 44 -28.33 4.50 -7.24
CA LEU A 44 -29.25 3.37 -7.26
C LEU A 44 -30.21 3.40 -6.06
N ALA A 45 -29.74 3.78 -4.87
CA ALA A 45 -30.56 3.96 -3.68
C ALA A 45 -31.68 4.99 -3.91
N ALA A 46 -31.36 6.09 -4.59
CA ALA A 46 -32.34 7.14 -4.89
C ALA A 46 -33.40 6.72 -5.91
N SER A 47 -33.11 5.75 -6.79
CA SER A 47 -34.01 5.28 -7.84
C SER A 47 -34.76 3.99 -7.48
N SER A 48 -34.26 3.13 -6.63
CA SER A 48 -34.79 1.78 -6.35
C SER A 48 -35.83 1.69 -5.24
N GLY A 49 -36.05 2.76 -4.47
CA GLY A 49 -36.96 2.74 -3.33
C GLY A 49 -36.44 2.00 -2.09
N ASN A 50 -35.30 1.28 -2.19
CA ASN A 50 -34.67 0.57 -1.06
C ASN A 50 -33.47 1.34 -0.52
N MET A 51 -33.67 2.63 -0.24
CA MET A 51 -32.61 3.55 0.20
C MET A 51 -31.90 3.08 1.47
N ALA A 52 -32.64 2.55 2.45
CA ALA A 52 -32.07 2.20 3.77
C ALA A 52 -30.99 1.12 3.65
N GLU A 53 -31.28 0.02 2.97
CA GLU A 53 -30.35 -1.09 2.79
C GLU A 53 -29.09 -0.66 2.01
N MET A 54 -29.28 0.12 0.93
CA MET A 54 -28.17 0.57 0.09
C MET A 54 -27.29 1.61 0.77
N PHE A 55 -27.87 2.52 1.55
CA PHE A 55 -27.07 3.45 2.37
C PHE A 55 -26.32 2.71 3.47
N GLU A 56 -26.93 1.74 4.13
CA GLU A 56 -26.27 0.92 5.15
C GLU A 56 -25.11 0.11 4.55
N ALA A 57 -25.32 -0.54 3.42
CA ALA A 57 -24.27 -1.27 2.71
C ALA A 57 -23.10 -0.36 2.28
N THR A 58 -23.44 0.86 1.81
CA THR A 58 -22.44 1.85 1.41
C THR A 58 -21.67 2.38 2.63
N ALA A 59 -22.34 2.66 3.74
CA ALA A 59 -21.72 3.10 4.98
C ALA A 59 -20.78 2.01 5.52
N ALA A 60 -21.25 0.78 5.62
CA ALA A 60 -20.43 -0.36 6.05
C ALA A 60 -19.18 -0.56 5.18
N TYR A 61 -19.31 -0.42 3.87
CA TYR A 61 -18.17 -0.45 2.94
C TYR A 61 -17.15 0.66 3.22
N LEU A 62 -17.62 1.91 3.38
CA LEU A 62 -16.74 3.06 3.63
C LEU A 62 -16.04 2.98 5.00
N GLU A 63 -16.77 2.59 6.04
CA GLU A 63 -16.23 2.39 7.39
C GLU A 63 -15.14 1.33 7.41
N ARG A 64 -15.37 0.20 6.73
CA ARG A 64 -14.41 -0.88 6.62
C ARG A 64 -13.18 -0.47 5.84
N ARG A 65 -13.35 0.21 4.71
CA ARG A 65 -12.24 0.74 3.92
C ARG A 65 -11.38 1.72 4.73
N ASP A 66 -12.01 2.59 5.51
CA ASP A 66 -11.31 3.55 6.37
C ASP A 66 -10.61 2.85 7.55
N ALA A 67 -11.27 1.91 8.21
CA ALA A 67 -10.69 1.10 9.29
C ALA A 67 -9.46 0.33 8.81
N PHE A 68 -9.54 -0.32 7.64
CA PHE A 68 -8.40 -1.01 7.05
C PHE A 68 -7.25 -0.05 6.74
N ARG A 69 -7.52 1.09 6.09
CA ARG A 69 -6.50 2.11 5.79
C ARG A 69 -5.82 2.63 7.06
N LYS A 70 -6.59 2.88 8.12
CA LYS A 70 -6.06 3.28 9.43
C LYS A 70 -5.19 2.19 10.05
N SER A 71 -5.62 0.94 9.98
CA SER A 71 -4.87 -0.21 10.50
C SER A 71 -3.52 -0.36 9.79
N VAL A 72 -3.49 -0.34 8.46
CA VAL A 72 -2.24 -0.40 7.68
C VAL A 72 -1.33 0.78 8.00
N ARG A 73 -1.88 2.00 8.04
CA ARG A 73 -1.09 3.19 8.37
C ARG A 73 -0.49 3.10 9.77
N SER A 74 -1.28 2.74 10.77
CA SER A 74 -0.82 2.57 12.16
C SER A 74 0.26 1.49 12.25
N ALA A 75 0.10 0.38 11.53
CA ALA A 75 1.05 -0.72 11.51
C ALA A 75 2.41 -0.32 10.95
N LEU A 76 2.46 0.60 9.96
CA LEU A 76 3.68 0.99 9.27
C LEU A 76 4.37 2.23 9.87
N VAL A 77 3.64 3.13 10.53
CA VAL A 77 4.20 4.40 11.03
C VAL A 77 5.27 4.15 12.09
N THR A 78 5.01 3.30 13.07
CA THR A 78 5.97 3.04 14.15
C THR A 78 7.28 2.42 13.64
N PRO A 79 7.27 1.31 12.87
CA PRO A 79 8.49 0.76 12.29
C PRO A 79 9.25 1.75 11.39
N ALA A 80 8.53 2.52 10.58
CA ALA A 80 9.17 3.52 9.70
C ALA A 80 9.87 4.62 10.50
N LEU A 81 9.26 5.11 11.57
CA LEU A 81 9.84 6.13 12.43
C LEU A 81 11.08 5.62 13.15
N THR A 82 11.02 4.42 13.74
CA THR A 82 12.18 3.81 14.43
C THR A 82 13.33 3.51 13.48
N PHE A 83 13.04 3.01 12.29
CA PHE A 83 14.07 2.77 11.28
C PHE A 83 14.72 4.07 10.78
N LEU A 84 13.92 5.11 10.55
CA LEU A 84 14.42 6.43 10.16
C LEU A 84 15.31 7.03 11.26
N ALA A 85 14.91 6.92 12.53
CA ALA A 85 15.71 7.38 13.66
C ALA A 85 17.03 6.60 13.78
N ALA A 86 17.02 5.29 13.54
CA ALA A 86 18.22 4.48 13.55
C ALA A 86 19.21 4.86 12.43
N ILE A 87 18.69 5.11 11.21
CA ILE A 87 19.51 5.60 10.10
C ILE A 87 20.10 6.99 10.42
N ALA A 88 19.29 7.90 10.96
CA ALA A 88 19.77 9.23 11.33
C ALA A 88 20.87 9.18 12.40
N ALA A 89 20.70 8.32 13.41
CA ALA A 89 21.72 8.09 14.44
C ALA A 89 23.01 7.49 13.85
N PHE A 90 22.87 6.52 12.92
CA PHE A 90 24.02 5.92 12.23
C PHE A 90 24.79 6.96 11.42
N VAL A 91 24.08 7.75 10.60
CA VAL A 91 24.71 8.80 9.78
C VAL A 91 25.39 9.85 10.65
N TRP A 92 24.73 10.27 11.74
CA TRP A 92 25.31 11.22 12.69
C TRP A 92 26.57 10.68 13.35
N TYR A 93 26.57 9.40 13.75
CA TYR A 93 27.74 8.73 14.35
C TYR A 93 28.92 8.71 13.37
N VAL A 94 28.68 8.26 12.14
CA VAL A 94 29.72 8.18 11.09
C VAL A 94 30.24 9.57 10.72
N TRP A 95 29.41 10.58 10.68
CA TRP A 95 29.80 11.93 10.28
C TRP A 95 30.47 12.72 11.36
N SER A 96 30.04 12.58 12.63
CA SER A 96 30.53 13.42 13.75
C SER A 96 31.57 12.72 14.63
N ILE A 97 31.35 11.44 14.94
CA ILE A 97 32.15 10.72 15.93
C ILE A 97 33.39 10.10 15.30
N ILE A 98 33.27 9.41 14.17
CA ILE A 98 34.40 8.72 13.53
C ILE A 98 35.54 9.68 13.14
N PRO A 99 35.32 10.86 12.54
CA PRO A 99 36.38 11.79 12.22
C PRO A 99 37.15 12.29 13.45
N SER A 100 36.48 12.39 14.61
CA SER A 100 37.15 12.78 15.87
C SER A 100 38.16 11.73 16.34
N TYR A 101 37.81 10.45 16.18
CA TYR A 101 38.75 9.35 16.46
C TYR A 101 39.93 9.34 15.48
N ALA A 102 39.67 9.56 14.18
CA ALA A 102 40.75 9.60 13.18
C ALA A 102 41.78 10.68 13.46
N GLY A 103 41.37 11.83 13.96
CA GLY A 103 42.30 12.87 14.41
C GLY A 103 43.18 12.44 15.57
N LEU A 104 42.68 11.63 16.48
CA LEU A 104 43.46 11.05 17.56
C LEU A 104 44.52 10.06 17.04
N PHE A 105 44.13 9.14 16.15
CA PHE A 105 45.05 8.15 15.56
C PHE A 105 46.17 8.83 14.76
N ALA A 106 45.83 9.85 13.97
CA ALA A 106 46.84 10.61 13.21
C ALA A 106 47.89 11.30 14.09
N ASN A 107 47.50 11.76 15.29
CA ASN A 107 48.41 12.39 16.23
C ASN A 107 49.38 11.43 16.89
N TYR A 108 49.06 10.13 16.92
CA TYR A 108 49.90 9.10 17.55
C TYR A 108 50.62 8.19 16.56
N ASP A 109 50.51 8.47 15.24
CA ASP A 109 51.13 7.69 14.14
C ASP A 109 50.76 6.19 14.18
N ILE A 110 49.50 5.88 14.55
CA ILE A 110 48.98 4.52 14.69
C ILE A 110 48.10 4.20 13.46
N ASP A 111 48.29 3.02 12.86
CA ASP A 111 47.48 2.54 11.76
C ASP A 111 46.02 2.40 12.19
N LEU A 112 45.09 2.88 11.33
CA LEU A 112 43.68 2.79 11.58
C LEU A 112 43.17 1.35 11.39
N PRO A 113 42.26 0.86 12.26
CA PRO A 113 41.60 -0.40 12.05
C PRO A 113 40.78 -0.39 10.72
N PRO A 114 40.71 -1.54 10.03
CA PRO A 114 40.13 -1.59 8.67
C PRO A 114 38.66 -1.15 8.60
N LEU A 115 37.85 -1.41 9.61
CA LEU A 115 36.47 -0.93 9.66
C LEU A 115 36.37 0.58 9.90
N THR A 116 37.29 1.13 10.71
CA THR A 116 37.37 2.56 10.95
C THR A 116 37.86 3.29 9.70
N GLU A 117 38.83 2.76 8.96
CA GLU A 117 39.30 3.31 7.67
C GLU A 117 38.19 3.33 6.63
N LEU A 118 37.45 2.23 6.48
CA LEU A 118 36.30 2.16 5.58
C LEU A 118 35.23 3.18 5.95
N SER A 119 34.97 3.32 7.24
CA SER A 119 33.95 4.27 7.75
C SER A 119 34.39 5.73 7.51
N LEU A 120 35.69 6.04 7.63
CA LEU A 120 36.22 7.37 7.29
C LEU A 120 36.18 7.66 5.80
N ALA A 121 36.52 6.67 4.96
CA ALA A 121 36.40 6.80 3.52
C ALA A 121 34.94 7.10 3.13
N PHE A 122 33.97 6.39 3.75
CA PHE A 122 32.56 6.65 3.56
C PHE A 122 32.14 8.05 4.05
N ALA A 123 32.60 8.47 5.24
CA ALA A 123 32.32 9.80 5.77
C ALA A 123 32.88 10.91 4.89
N GLY A 124 34.11 10.74 4.39
CA GLY A 124 34.75 11.66 3.45
C GLY A 124 34.00 11.77 2.13
N TRP A 125 33.62 10.63 1.55
CA TRP A 125 32.80 10.58 0.34
C TRP A 125 31.43 11.24 0.55
N MET A 126 30.77 10.94 1.68
CA MET A 126 29.49 11.55 2.04
C MET A 126 29.61 13.07 2.18
N ASN A 127 30.65 13.56 2.86
CA ASN A 127 30.90 14.99 3.05
C ASN A 127 31.18 15.71 1.72
N ALA A 128 31.89 15.06 0.79
CA ALA A 128 32.15 15.61 -0.54
C ALA A 128 30.90 15.62 -1.44
N HIS A 129 29.98 14.65 -1.28
CA HIS A 129 28.89 14.42 -2.22
C HIS A 129 27.50 14.55 -1.58
N TRP A 130 27.35 15.01 -0.32
CA TRP A 130 26.06 15.06 0.38
C TRP A 130 24.99 15.83 -0.40
N MET A 131 25.37 16.96 -1.01
CA MET A 131 24.46 17.80 -1.78
C MET A 131 23.98 17.07 -3.05
N SER A 132 24.87 16.33 -3.71
CA SER A 132 24.54 15.49 -4.87
C SER A 132 23.65 14.30 -4.47
N VAL A 133 23.93 13.67 -3.34
CA VAL A 133 23.12 12.54 -2.81
C VAL A 133 21.72 13.02 -2.44
N VAL A 134 21.60 14.14 -1.71
CA VAL A 134 20.30 14.73 -1.36
C VAL A 134 19.57 15.21 -2.60
N GLY A 135 20.24 15.89 -3.52
CA GLY A 135 19.63 16.35 -4.77
C GLY A 135 19.14 15.19 -5.64
N LEU A 136 19.96 14.18 -5.85
CA LEU A 136 19.61 13.01 -6.65
C LEU A 136 18.47 12.21 -6.01
N SER A 137 18.51 12.03 -4.68
CA SER A 137 17.44 11.33 -3.95
C SER A 137 16.13 12.09 -4.01
N ALA A 138 16.15 13.41 -3.90
CA ALA A 138 14.96 14.25 -4.04
C ALA A 138 14.37 14.17 -5.47
N VAL A 139 15.21 14.26 -6.51
CA VAL A 139 14.79 14.10 -7.92
C VAL A 139 14.22 12.69 -8.16
N ALA A 140 14.88 11.65 -7.67
CA ALA A 140 14.41 10.28 -7.78
C ALA A 140 13.05 10.08 -7.07
N LEU A 141 12.88 10.65 -5.87
CA LEU A 141 11.63 10.59 -5.12
C LEU A 141 10.51 11.30 -5.87
N VAL A 142 10.75 12.52 -6.31
CA VAL A 142 9.76 13.31 -7.09
C VAL A 142 9.44 12.59 -8.40
N GLY A 143 10.44 12.11 -9.13
CA GLY A 143 10.26 11.36 -10.37
C GLY A 143 9.44 10.09 -10.16
N THR A 144 9.73 9.32 -9.11
CA THR A 144 8.98 8.11 -8.75
C THR A 144 7.53 8.43 -8.39
N VAL A 145 7.29 9.48 -7.60
CA VAL A 145 5.93 9.92 -7.23
C VAL A 145 5.15 10.40 -8.44
N LEU A 146 5.76 11.20 -9.31
CA LEU A 146 5.11 11.67 -10.53
C LEU A 146 4.80 10.50 -11.48
N TRP A 147 5.75 9.59 -11.68
CA TRP A 147 5.54 8.39 -12.49
C TRP A 147 4.44 7.50 -11.91
N ALA A 148 4.43 7.29 -10.59
CA ALA A 148 3.41 6.54 -9.88
C ALA A 148 1.99 7.12 -10.03
N ARG A 149 1.86 8.42 -10.28
CA ARG A 149 0.57 9.09 -10.54
C ARG A 149 0.07 8.91 -11.97
N THR A 150 0.92 8.51 -12.90
CA THR A 150 0.50 8.25 -14.29
C THR A 150 -0.34 6.98 -14.37
N THR A 151 -1.20 6.88 -15.38
CA THR A 151 -2.04 5.67 -15.61
C THR A 151 -1.20 4.41 -15.81
N ARG A 152 -0.09 4.54 -16.55
CA ARG A 152 0.86 3.43 -16.77
C ARG A 152 1.60 3.05 -15.49
N GLY A 153 2.07 4.04 -14.74
CA GLY A 153 2.76 3.82 -13.47
C GLY A 153 1.86 3.12 -12.45
N ARG A 154 0.62 3.56 -12.30
CA ARG A 154 -0.38 2.91 -11.43
C ARG A 154 -0.60 1.45 -11.82
N PHE A 155 -0.79 1.16 -13.11
CA PHE A 155 -1.00 -0.20 -13.59
C PHE A 155 0.21 -1.10 -13.26
N VAL A 156 1.42 -0.64 -13.54
CA VAL A 156 2.65 -1.37 -13.27
C VAL A 156 2.83 -1.60 -11.77
N ILE A 157 2.68 -0.55 -10.96
CA ILE A 157 2.78 -0.66 -9.50
C ILE A 157 1.75 -1.65 -8.96
N HIS A 158 0.47 -1.53 -9.33
CA HIS A 158 -0.58 -2.43 -8.84
C HIS A 158 -0.33 -3.88 -9.27
N LYS A 159 0.17 -4.11 -10.50
CA LYS A 159 0.53 -5.44 -10.98
C LYS A 159 1.70 -6.06 -10.19
N TYR A 160 2.79 -5.30 -10.01
CA TYR A 160 3.96 -5.82 -9.30
C TYR A 160 3.75 -5.93 -7.80
N LEU A 161 2.96 -5.04 -7.21
CA LEU A 161 2.60 -5.10 -5.79
C LEU A 161 1.85 -6.39 -5.44
N LEU A 162 1.01 -6.89 -6.36
CA LEU A 162 0.34 -8.19 -6.20
C LEU A 162 1.30 -9.40 -6.29
N ARG A 163 2.52 -9.21 -6.84
CA ARG A 163 3.54 -10.26 -6.97
C ARG A 163 4.55 -10.29 -5.83
N LEU A 164 4.54 -9.29 -4.95
CA LEU A 164 5.47 -9.26 -3.82
C LEU A 164 5.22 -10.44 -2.88
N PRO A 165 6.30 -11.12 -2.43
CA PRO A 165 6.17 -12.15 -1.41
C PRO A 165 5.57 -11.53 -0.14
N TYR A 166 4.73 -12.26 0.60
CA TYR A 166 4.00 -11.86 1.80
C TYR A 166 2.92 -10.79 1.61
N LEU A 167 3.24 -9.64 0.99
CA LEU A 167 2.28 -8.53 0.78
C LEU A 167 1.35 -8.75 -0.42
N GLY A 168 1.84 -9.38 -1.48
CA GLY A 168 1.05 -9.62 -2.69
C GLY A 168 -0.20 -10.44 -2.44
N PRO A 169 -0.12 -11.63 -1.80
CA PRO A 169 -1.28 -12.42 -1.46
C PRO A 169 -2.28 -11.70 -0.54
N LEU A 170 -1.79 -10.87 0.40
CA LEU A 170 -2.64 -10.07 1.27
C LEU A 170 -3.44 -9.03 0.47
N LEU A 171 -2.74 -8.23 -0.34
CA LEU A 171 -3.36 -7.20 -1.18
C LEU A 171 -4.32 -7.79 -2.22
N HIS A 172 -3.97 -8.95 -2.78
CA HIS A 172 -4.84 -9.65 -3.71
C HIS A 172 -6.17 -10.04 -3.05
N LYS A 173 -6.12 -10.67 -1.87
CA LYS A 173 -7.31 -11.07 -1.13
C LYS A 173 -8.15 -9.89 -0.67
N LEU A 174 -7.53 -8.77 -0.30
CA LEU A 174 -8.22 -7.51 -0.02
C LEU A 174 -9.02 -7.00 -1.22
N ASN A 175 -8.40 -7.01 -2.40
CA ASN A 175 -9.10 -6.61 -3.61
C ASN A 175 -10.27 -7.55 -3.93
N LEU A 176 -10.07 -8.86 -3.72
CA LEU A 176 -11.15 -9.85 -3.92
C LEU A 176 -12.25 -9.72 -2.86
N GLU A 177 -11.92 -9.37 -1.61
CA GLU A 177 -12.93 -9.05 -0.59
C GLU A 177 -13.85 -7.93 -1.07
N VAL A 178 -13.24 -6.80 -1.49
CA VAL A 178 -14.00 -5.65 -1.99
C VAL A 178 -14.83 -6.03 -3.22
N PHE A 179 -14.23 -6.74 -4.18
CA PHE A 179 -14.93 -7.22 -5.37
C PHE A 179 -16.15 -8.07 -5.01
N CYS A 180 -15.96 -9.12 -4.20
CA CYS A 180 -17.04 -10.03 -3.81
C CYS A 180 -18.15 -9.33 -3.02
N ARG A 181 -17.79 -8.40 -2.16
CA ARG A 181 -18.75 -7.60 -1.37
C ARG A 181 -19.63 -6.73 -2.27
N VAL A 182 -18.98 -5.96 -3.16
CA VAL A 182 -19.68 -5.08 -4.10
C VAL A 182 -20.55 -5.90 -5.07
N PHE A 183 -19.98 -6.96 -5.63
CA PHE A 183 -20.70 -7.86 -6.51
C PHE A 183 -21.93 -8.46 -5.81
N GLY A 184 -21.77 -8.98 -4.58
CA GLY A 184 -22.84 -9.59 -3.82
C GLY A 184 -23.97 -8.61 -3.45
N VAL A 185 -23.66 -7.33 -3.24
CA VAL A 185 -24.68 -6.30 -2.99
C VAL A 185 -25.45 -5.95 -4.27
N LEU A 186 -24.76 -5.84 -5.40
CA LEU A 186 -25.34 -5.41 -6.67
C LEU A 186 -26.03 -6.55 -7.43
N TYR A 187 -25.66 -7.80 -7.19
CA TYR A 187 -26.18 -8.95 -7.93
C TYR A 187 -27.66 -9.19 -7.63
N THR A 188 -28.50 -8.98 -8.62
CA THR A 188 -29.97 -9.16 -8.55
C THR A 188 -30.48 -10.38 -9.32
N GLY A 189 -29.61 -11.06 -10.09
CA GLY A 189 -30.01 -12.15 -10.98
C GLY A 189 -30.69 -11.69 -12.28
N SER A 190 -30.81 -10.38 -12.50
CA SER A 190 -31.61 -9.80 -13.63
C SER A 190 -30.84 -9.71 -14.95
N GLY A 191 -29.67 -10.32 -15.10
CA GLY A 191 -28.95 -10.36 -16.39
C GLY A 191 -27.94 -9.22 -16.64
N GLU A 192 -27.90 -8.18 -15.82
CA GLU A 192 -26.96 -7.06 -15.95
C GLU A 192 -25.56 -7.37 -15.34
N ASN A 193 -25.12 -8.61 -15.49
CA ASN A 193 -23.87 -9.09 -14.87
C ASN A 193 -22.62 -8.31 -15.31
N GLU A 194 -22.64 -7.76 -16.52
CA GLU A 194 -21.50 -7.02 -17.09
C GLU A 194 -21.23 -5.72 -16.35
N GLU A 195 -22.31 -4.94 -16.12
CA GLU A 195 -22.22 -3.67 -15.40
C GLU A 195 -21.83 -3.90 -13.92
N ILE A 196 -22.40 -4.94 -13.29
CA ILE A 196 -22.07 -5.33 -11.93
C ILE A 196 -20.59 -5.74 -11.84
N MET A 197 -20.10 -6.53 -12.78
CA MET A 197 -18.68 -6.92 -12.88
C MET A 197 -17.77 -5.71 -13.03
N ARG A 198 -18.14 -4.75 -13.87
CA ARG A 198 -17.40 -3.51 -14.09
C ARG A 198 -17.29 -2.71 -12.79
N ILE A 199 -18.41 -2.47 -12.12
CA ILE A 199 -18.47 -1.66 -10.90
C ILE A 199 -17.72 -2.36 -9.76
N ALA A 200 -17.89 -3.66 -9.61
CA ALA A 200 -17.17 -4.45 -8.60
C ALA A 200 -15.65 -4.41 -8.81
N ALA A 201 -15.19 -4.48 -10.06
CA ALA A 201 -13.77 -4.38 -10.39
C ALA A 201 -13.20 -2.97 -10.12
N GLU A 202 -13.92 -1.92 -10.52
CA GLU A 202 -13.55 -0.53 -10.26
C GLU A 202 -13.49 -0.21 -8.75
N ALA A 203 -14.44 -0.75 -7.98
CA ALA A 203 -14.50 -0.56 -6.52
C ALA A 203 -13.27 -1.10 -5.80
N THR A 204 -12.56 -2.11 -6.35
CA THR A 204 -11.30 -2.60 -5.77
C THR A 204 -10.22 -1.52 -5.71
N GLY A 205 -10.26 -0.53 -6.61
CA GLY A 205 -9.24 0.50 -6.77
C GLY A 205 -7.91 -0.03 -7.33
N ASN A 206 -7.86 -1.30 -7.74
CA ASN A 206 -6.69 -1.91 -8.35
C ASN A 206 -6.82 -1.90 -9.88
N THR A 207 -6.05 -1.02 -10.53
CA THR A 207 -6.11 -0.82 -11.99
C THR A 207 -5.74 -2.07 -12.79
N TYR A 208 -4.99 -3.01 -12.23
CA TYR A 208 -4.68 -4.29 -12.91
C TYR A 208 -5.89 -5.22 -12.90
N ILE A 209 -6.58 -5.38 -11.77
CA ILE A 209 -7.81 -6.20 -11.66
C ILE A 209 -8.91 -5.59 -12.54
N GLU A 210 -9.10 -4.28 -12.44
CA GLU A 210 -10.04 -3.53 -13.26
C GLU A 210 -9.77 -3.75 -14.75
N HIS A 211 -8.52 -3.64 -15.18
CA HIS A 211 -8.13 -3.86 -16.57
C HIS A 211 -8.46 -5.29 -17.03
N GLN A 212 -8.11 -6.32 -16.24
CA GLN A 212 -8.38 -7.71 -16.60
C GLN A 212 -9.89 -7.98 -16.73
N VAL A 213 -10.69 -7.47 -15.82
CA VAL A 213 -12.14 -7.64 -15.90
C VAL A 213 -12.71 -6.93 -17.13
N LYS A 214 -12.30 -5.67 -17.39
CA LYS A 214 -12.78 -4.89 -18.53
C LYS A 214 -12.34 -5.41 -19.91
N THR A 215 -11.13 -5.98 -20.00
CA THR A 215 -10.56 -6.42 -21.29
C THR A 215 -10.70 -7.90 -21.57
N VAL A 216 -10.95 -8.73 -20.55
CA VAL A 216 -11.09 -10.17 -20.71
C VAL A 216 -12.48 -10.64 -20.32
N THR A 217 -12.92 -10.41 -19.06
CA THR A 217 -14.17 -10.97 -18.55
C THR A 217 -15.38 -10.43 -19.31
N ILE A 218 -15.54 -9.11 -19.34
CA ILE A 218 -16.70 -8.46 -19.96
C ILE A 218 -16.81 -8.77 -21.46
N PRO A 219 -15.74 -8.64 -22.27
CA PRO A 219 -15.82 -8.97 -23.69
C PRO A 219 -16.14 -10.46 -23.96
N LEU A 220 -15.69 -11.39 -23.13
CA LEU A 220 -16.04 -12.81 -23.27
C LEU A 220 -17.54 -13.03 -23.01
N MET A 221 -18.10 -12.38 -22.02
CA MET A 221 -19.54 -12.44 -21.72
C MET A 221 -20.36 -11.85 -22.87
N MET A 222 -19.99 -10.65 -23.36
CA MET A 222 -20.73 -9.95 -24.42
C MET A 222 -20.61 -10.60 -25.80
N ALA A 223 -19.38 -10.90 -26.24
CA ALA A 223 -19.12 -11.33 -27.61
C ALA A 223 -19.40 -12.82 -27.85
N ARG A 224 -19.24 -13.66 -26.83
CA ARG A 224 -19.34 -15.12 -26.95
C ARG A 224 -20.50 -15.71 -26.15
N GLY A 225 -21.24 -14.91 -25.38
CA GLY A 225 -22.24 -15.43 -24.45
C GLY A 225 -21.66 -16.40 -23.41
N THR A 226 -20.36 -16.26 -23.13
CA THR A 226 -19.67 -17.13 -22.18
C THR A 226 -20.27 -16.95 -20.79
N ASP A 227 -20.46 -18.04 -20.07
CA ASP A 227 -20.96 -18.01 -18.70
C ASP A 227 -20.06 -17.15 -17.80
N LEU A 228 -20.70 -16.49 -16.82
CA LEU A 228 -20.03 -15.62 -15.83
C LEU A 228 -18.79 -16.29 -15.23
N ILE A 229 -18.90 -17.57 -14.84
CA ILE A 229 -17.82 -18.29 -14.14
C ILE A 229 -16.63 -18.55 -15.05
N GLU A 230 -16.89 -18.96 -16.30
CA GLU A 230 -15.83 -19.17 -17.30
C GLU A 230 -15.13 -17.85 -17.65
N ALA A 231 -15.89 -16.78 -17.81
CA ALA A 231 -15.34 -15.44 -18.08
C ALA A 231 -14.49 -14.92 -16.90
N MET A 232 -14.90 -15.15 -15.65
CA MET A 232 -14.12 -14.84 -14.46
C MET A 232 -12.83 -15.67 -14.40
N GLN A 233 -12.90 -16.96 -14.74
CA GLN A 233 -11.74 -17.85 -14.76
C GLN A 233 -10.69 -17.39 -15.80
N ALA A 234 -11.14 -16.97 -16.98
CA ALA A 234 -10.28 -16.49 -18.06
C ALA A 234 -9.50 -15.22 -17.69
N ALA A 235 -10.04 -14.35 -16.85
CA ALA A 235 -9.37 -13.14 -16.39
C ALA A 235 -8.10 -13.40 -15.54
N GLY A 236 -7.99 -14.59 -14.91
CA GLY A 236 -6.81 -14.99 -14.14
C GLY A 236 -6.53 -14.18 -12.87
N VAL A 237 -7.46 -13.29 -12.48
CA VAL A 237 -7.34 -12.46 -11.26
C VAL A 237 -8.14 -13.01 -10.09
N PHE A 238 -9.00 -13.98 -10.32
CA PHE A 238 -9.78 -14.62 -9.28
C PHE A 238 -9.08 -15.88 -8.76
N THR A 239 -9.18 -16.15 -7.46
CA THR A 239 -8.62 -17.38 -6.90
C THR A 239 -9.46 -18.58 -7.30
N ARG A 240 -8.84 -19.78 -7.29
CA ARG A 240 -9.56 -21.04 -7.52
C ARG A 240 -10.74 -21.21 -6.57
N MET A 241 -10.59 -20.78 -5.32
CA MET A 241 -11.64 -20.85 -4.31
C MET A 241 -12.82 -19.94 -4.66
N THR A 242 -12.56 -18.68 -5.08
CA THR A 242 -13.62 -17.78 -5.54
C THR A 242 -14.39 -18.41 -6.70
N ILE A 243 -13.69 -18.88 -7.73
CA ILE A 243 -14.30 -19.52 -8.90
C ILE A 243 -15.16 -20.72 -8.49
N ALA A 244 -14.64 -21.60 -7.63
CA ALA A 244 -15.39 -22.79 -7.17
C ALA A 244 -16.67 -22.42 -6.40
N ARG A 245 -16.59 -21.41 -5.52
CA ARG A 245 -17.75 -20.92 -4.76
C ARG A 245 -18.80 -20.25 -5.63
N PHE A 246 -18.37 -19.41 -6.59
CA PHE A 246 -19.29 -18.79 -7.54
C PHE A 246 -19.93 -19.82 -8.45
N ARG A 247 -19.20 -20.88 -8.87
CA ARG A 247 -19.74 -21.99 -9.66
C ARG A 247 -20.83 -22.73 -8.88
N SER A 248 -20.55 -23.11 -7.65
CA SER A 248 -21.57 -23.75 -6.79
C SER A 248 -22.78 -22.85 -6.58
N GLY A 249 -22.57 -21.54 -6.39
CA GLY A 249 -23.65 -20.56 -6.31
C GLY A 249 -24.47 -20.44 -7.60
N ALA A 250 -23.83 -20.51 -8.76
CA ALA A 250 -24.52 -20.48 -10.06
C ALA A 250 -25.38 -21.72 -10.27
N GLU A 251 -24.86 -22.89 -9.91
CA GLU A 251 -25.59 -24.17 -10.00
C GLU A 251 -26.81 -24.22 -9.06
N THR A 252 -26.74 -23.57 -7.90
CA THR A 252 -27.84 -23.56 -6.90
C THR A 252 -28.70 -22.30 -6.93
N GLY A 253 -28.42 -21.35 -7.83
CA GLY A 253 -29.13 -20.06 -7.88
C GLY A 253 -28.76 -19.09 -6.74
N SER A 254 -27.69 -19.36 -5.98
CA SER A 254 -27.28 -18.61 -4.77
C SER A 254 -25.95 -17.86 -4.99
N VAL A 255 -25.78 -17.22 -6.15
CA VAL A 255 -24.56 -16.48 -6.50
C VAL A 255 -24.32 -15.29 -5.55
N ARG A 256 -25.37 -14.59 -5.15
CA ARG A 256 -25.32 -13.46 -4.20
C ARG A 256 -24.74 -13.90 -2.86
N GLU A 257 -25.29 -14.98 -2.29
CA GLU A 257 -24.87 -15.54 -1.02
C GLU A 257 -23.43 -16.05 -1.09
N SER A 258 -23.06 -16.69 -2.20
CA SER A 258 -21.70 -17.16 -2.46
C SER A 258 -20.71 -15.98 -2.49
N ALA A 259 -21.06 -14.88 -3.13
CA ALA A 259 -20.24 -13.67 -3.15
C ALA A 259 -20.10 -13.05 -1.74
N GLN A 260 -21.18 -12.96 -0.98
CA GLN A 260 -21.14 -12.45 0.40
C GLN A 260 -20.30 -13.33 1.34
N GLN A 261 -20.43 -14.66 1.22
CA GLN A 261 -19.61 -15.61 1.98
C GLN A 261 -18.12 -15.49 1.64
N MET A 262 -17.79 -15.31 0.34
CA MET A 262 -16.40 -15.09 -0.06
C MET A 262 -15.86 -13.74 0.42
N ALA A 263 -16.67 -12.69 0.46
CA ALA A 263 -16.28 -11.43 1.04
C ALA A 263 -15.95 -11.57 2.53
N ALA A 264 -16.83 -12.22 3.31
CA ALA A 264 -16.61 -12.48 4.74
C ALA A 264 -15.38 -13.37 5.00
N PHE A 265 -15.18 -14.38 4.16
CA PHE A 265 -14.00 -15.25 4.24
C PHE A 265 -12.70 -14.47 4.04
N TYR A 266 -12.62 -13.67 2.97
CA TYR A 266 -11.43 -12.86 2.70
C TYR A 266 -11.21 -11.79 3.75
N GLU A 267 -12.26 -11.20 4.31
CA GLU A 267 -12.17 -10.26 5.40
C GLU A 267 -11.46 -10.85 6.62
N ASN A 268 -11.91 -12.02 7.06
CA ASN A 268 -11.30 -12.70 8.19
C ASN A 268 -9.84 -13.07 7.91
N GLU A 269 -9.58 -13.62 6.72
CA GLU A 269 -8.23 -14.03 6.33
C GLU A 269 -7.28 -12.83 6.20
N THR A 270 -7.72 -11.70 5.64
CA THR A 270 -6.89 -10.50 5.49
C THR A 270 -6.62 -9.81 6.81
N THR A 271 -7.57 -9.81 7.74
CA THR A 271 -7.37 -9.26 9.09
C THR A 271 -6.30 -10.04 9.85
N LEU A 272 -6.37 -11.38 9.84
CA LEU A 272 -5.35 -12.24 10.46
C LEU A 272 -3.97 -12.07 9.81
N LYS A 273 -3.92 -12.04 8.49
CA LYS A 273 -2.65 -11.86 7.74
C LYS A 273 -2.05 -10.47 7.91
N LEU A 274 -2.87 -9.43 8.05
CA LEU A 274 -2.38 -8.09 8.33
C LEU A 274 -1.68 -8.02 9.67
N THR A 275 -2.24 -8.66 10.70
CA THR A 275 -1.60 -8.75 12.02
C THR A 275 -0.26 -9.47 11.93
N ALA A 276 -0.22 -10.64 11.28
CA ALA A 276 1.01 -11.40 11.08
C ALA A 276 2.06 -10.62 10.26
N ALA A 277 1.65 -9.95 9.18
CA ALA A 277 2.54 -9.12 8.37
C ALA A 277 3.12 -7.95 9.19
N THR A 278 2.31 -7.32 10.03
CA THR A 278 2.76 -6.24 10.92
C THR A 278 3.82 -6.72 11.90
N GLU A 279 3.62 -7.88 12.53
CA GLU A 279 4.60 -8.47 13.45
C GLU A 279 5.89 -8.86 12.72
N THR A 280 5.80 -9.41 11.51
CA THR A 280 6.97 -9.73 10.68
C THR A 280 7.77 -8.45 10.35
N ILE A 281 7.10 -7.36 9.96
CA ILE A 281 7.75 -6.08 9.68
C ILE A 281 8.46 -5.55 10.94
N LYS A 282 7.80 -5.55 12.10
CA LYS A 282 8.39 -5.11 13.36
C LYS A 282 9.64 -5.91 13.71
N THR A 283 9.58 -7.23 13.58
CA THR A 283 10.72 -8.12 13.86
C THR A 283 11.87 -7.86 12.88
N THR A 284 11.59 -7.72 11.58
CA THR A 284 12.62 -7.40 10.58
C THR A 284 13.31 -6.07 10.86
N VAL A 285 12.53 -5.04 11.21
CA VAL A 285 13.09 -3.73 11.58
C VAL A 285 13.92 -3.81 12.86
N ALA A 286 13.45 -4.57 13.86
CA ALA A 286 14.21 -4.78 15.10
C ALA A 286 15.57 -5.47 14.83
N ILE A 287 15.60 -6.50 13.98
CA ILE A 287 16.82 -7.17 13.55
C ILE A 287 17.75 -6.19 12.82
N ALA A 288 17.23 -5.40 11.89
CA ALA A 288 18.02 -4.41 11.17
C ALA A 288 18.65 -3.36 12.11
N ILE A 289 17.89 -2.87 13.09
CA ILE A 289 18.39 -1.93 14.11
C ILE A 289 19.47 -2.61 14.95
N SER A 290 19.27 -3.86 15.38
CA SER A 290 20.25 -4.61 16.15
C SER A 290 21.57 -4.78 15.40
N LEU A 291 21.50 -5.04 14.08
CA LEU A 291 22.72 -5.12 13.23
C LEU A 291 23.42 -3.77 13.11
N ILE A 292 22.69 -2.67 12.99
CA ILE A 292 23.28 -1.31 12.97
C ILE A 292 23.98 -1.02 14.29
N VAL A 293 23.32 -1.30 15.42
CA VAL A 293 23.91 -1.09 16.76
C VAL A 293 25.13 -1.97 16.96
N LEU A 294 25.07 -3.24 16.53
CA LEU A 294 26.23 -4.14 16.58
C LEU A 294 27.40 -3.58 15.78
N LEU A 295 27.18 -3.12 14.56
CA LEU A 295 28.20 -2.52 13.72
C LEU A 295 28.84 -1.29 14.38
N LEU A 296 28.02 -0.40 14.93
CA LEU A 296 28.48 0.78 15.67
C LEU A 296 29.31 0.40 16.88
N THR A 297 28.90 -0.64 17.62
CA THR A 297 29.60 -1.13 18.79
C THR A 297 30.99 -1.71 18.41
N VAL A 298 31.08 -2.46 17.32
CA VAL A 298 32.35 -3.02 16.83
C VAL A 298 33.29 -1.89 16.42
N ILE A 299 32.83 -0.91 15.65
CA ILE A 299 33.63 0.25 15.23
C ILE A 299 34.12 1.03 16.46
N SER A 300 33.23 1.25 17.44
CA SER A 300 33.60 1.93 18.68
C SER A 300 34.62 1.13 19.54
N ALA A 301 34.47 -0.18 19.61
CA ALA A 301 35.36 -1.07 20.34
C ALA A 301 36.77 -1.12 19.70
N GLU A 302 36.85 -1.24 18.36
CA GLU A 302 38.10 -1.15 17.62
C GLU A 302 38.86 0.16 17.95
N SER A 303 38.13 1.28 17.94
CA SER A 303 38.68 2.59 18.23
C SER A 303 39.14 2.75 19.71
N ALA A 304 38.51 2.05 20.66
CA ALA A 304 38.81 2.13 22.09
C ALA A 304 39.98 1.20 22.54
N LEU A 305 40.20 0.10 21.81
CA LEU A 305 41.28 -0.86 22.17
C LEU A 305 42.67 -0.33 21.89
N ILE A 306 42.79 0.69 21.06
CA ILE A 306 44.10 1.31 20.75
C ILE A 306 44.25 2.54 21.64
N GLN A 307 44.56 2.30 22.92
CA GLN A 307 45.09 3.35 23.81
C GLN A 307 46.60 3.45 23.60
N PRO A 308 47.16 4.67 23.41
CA PRO A 308 48.60 4.84 23.40
C PRO A 308 49.12 4.34 24.72
N SER A 309 50.17 3.50 24.66
CA SER A 309 50.80 2.99 25.87
C SER A 309 51.34 4.19 26.68
N SER A 310 51.20 4.12 27.98
CA SER A 310 51.71 5.18 28.88
C SER A 310 53.22 5.47 28.69
N SER A 311 53.96 4.60 27.99
CA SER A 311 55.34 4.78 27.57
C SER A 311 55.52 5.83 26.45
N ASP A 312 54.50 6.01 25.58
CA ASP A 312 54.60 6.95 24.45
C ASP A 312 54.25 8.39 24.86
N ILE A 313 53.62 8.57 26.02
CA ILE A 313 53.25 9.88 26.57
C ILE A 313 54.45 10.53 27.33
N MET A 314 55.50 9.79 27.63
CA MET A 314 56.56 10.25 28.55
C MET A 314 57.83 10.78 27.87
N MET A 315 57.87 10.96 26.54
CA MET A 315 59.02 11.60 25.90
C MET A 315 58.64 12.64 24.82
N PRO A 316 58.29 13.86 25.22
CA PRO A 316 58.67 15.04 24.45
C PRO A 316 59.85 15.72 25.20
N GLY A 317 61.07 15.47 24.75
CA GLY A 317 62.20 16.35 25.08
C GLY A 317 63.06 15.98 26.32
N MET A 318 63.99 15.07 26.19
CA MET A 318 65.32 15.14 26.78
C MET A 318 66.33 14.92 25.69
#